data_1951d162d409cbfaa8e57b24673d1bca
#
_entry.id   1951d162d409cbfaa8e57b24673d1bca
#
_cell.length_a   1.000
_cell.length_b   1.000
_cell.length_c   1.000
_cell.angle_alpha   90.00
_cell.angle_beta   90.00
_cell.angle_gamma   90.00
#
_symmetry.space_group_name_H-M   'P 1'
#
loop_
_entity.id
_entity.type
_entity.pdbx_description
1 polymer ?
#
loop_
_entity_poly.entity_id
_entity_poly.type
_entity_poly.pdbx_seq_one_letter_code
_entity_poly.pdbx_strand_id
1 'polypeptide(L)'
;MNFIKVTDNKNVFADGIHDDTKALQECIDKVKDGGTVYFPDGIYLVSASLIFYSNQIFKLSDNAVILRNKDSEPVTRYLLASYSEPEWCGYEGTHDVIISGGIFDGNKDTTEKSTLVNTVHCRNIRIENCRFRHCSTWHMIEINSTENAVVENCVFDGPTYTFVPENLLNEEIQLDLARDGSYGPVYNCNGNLIDFCKDDTVCRNITIRNNIFKCAGFPGIGHHGDCGHHNILIENNIFDGTSYTKSNSRGYIIFRPEVYGVEIRDNYFLSPEESVSPNYGIVFENPREDELLTKGNIFKGKIDKEVITGSGE
;
A
#
# COMPACT_ATOMS: atom_id res chain seq x y z
N MET A 1 0.21 -1.44 -28.56
CA MET A 1 -0.08 -0.90 -27.22
C MET A 1 0.43 0.52 -27.21
N ASN A 2 -0.39 1.49 -26.83
CA ASN A 2 0.00 2.90 -26.80
C ASN A 2 1.09 3.11 -25.74
N PHE A 3 2.07 3.96 -26.05
CA PHE A 3 3.17 4.28 -25.15
C PHE A 3 3.31 5.79 -25.03
N ILE A 4 3.25 6.31 -23.81
CA ILE A 4 3.42 7.72 -23.47
C ILE A 4 4.61 7.87 -22.53
N LYS A 5 5.59 8.64 -22.95
CA LYS A 5 6.65 9.12 -22.06
C LYS A 5 6.21 10.46 -21.47
N VAL A 6 6.08 10.56 -20.15
CA VAL A 6 5.49 11.74 -19.52
C VAL A 6 6.25 13.03 -19.79
N THR A 7 7.58 12.96 -19.92
CA THR A 7 8.43 14.13 -20.23
C THR A 7 8.32 14.62 -21.68
N ASP A 8 7.56 13.93 -22.55
CA ASP A 8 7.23 14.45 -23.88
C ASP A 8 6.10 15.49 -23.81
N ASN A 9 5.37 15.56 -22.69
CA ASN A 9 4.48 16.66 -22.36
C ASN A 9 5.31 17.82 -21.81
N LYS A 10 5.34 18.94 -22.51
CA LYS A 10 6.16 20.13 -22.17
C LYS A 10 5.79 20.79 -20.85
N ASN A 11 4.63 20.43 -20.29
CA ASN A 11 4.17 20.94 -18.98
C ASN A 11 4.58 20.03 -17.83
N VAL A 12 5.32 18.94 -18.09
CA VAL A 12 5.93 18.08 -17.06
C VAL A 12 7.36 18.56 -16.84
N PHE A 13 7.63 19.03 -15.65
CA PHE A 13 8.93 19.60 -15.25
C PHE A 13 9.86 18.53 -14.64
N ALA A 14 9.30 17.63 -13.84
CA ALA A 14 10.03 16.56 -13.18
C ALA A 14 11.22 17.05 -12.32
N ASP A 15 11.12 18.24 -11.72
CA ASP A 15 12.19 18.92 -10.97
C ASP A 15 11.95 18.94 -9.44
N GLY A 16 10.80 18.44 -8.98
CA GLY A 16 10.41 18.42 -7.57
C GLY A 16 9.99 19.77 -6.99
N ILE A 17 9.83 20.79 -7.84
CA ILE A 17 9.48 22.16 -7.45
C ILE A 17 8.14 22.56 -8.08
N HIS A 18 8.00 22.38 -9.39
CA HIS A 18 6.77 22.69 -10.10
C HIS A 18 5.77 21.54 -9.97
N ASP A 19 4.50 21.90 -9.85
CA ASP A 19 3.42 20.92 -9.75
C ASP A 19 3.15 20.27 -11.12
N ASP A 20 3.44 18.98 -11.21
CA ASP A 20 3.28 18.18 -12.43
C ASP A 20 1.91 17.51 -12.53
N THR A 21 1.04 17.63 -11.52
CA THR A 21 -0.18 16.83 -11.36
C THR A 21 -1.05 16.78 -12.60
N LYS A 22 -1.44 17.94 -13.14
CA LYS A 22 -2.33 18.02 -14.33
C LYS A 22 -1.68 17.45 -15.57
N ALA A 23 -0.41 17.80 -15.80
CA ALA A 23 0.33 17.35 -16.97
C ALA A 23 0.57 15.83 -16.95
N LEU A 24 0.78 15.25 -15.77
CA LEU A 24 0.88 13.81 -15.59
C LEU A 24 -0.47 13.12 -15.81
N GLN A 25 -1.57 13.67 -15.26
CA GLN A 25 -2.89 13.11 -15.49
C GLN A 25 -3.27 13.15 -16.97
N GLU A 26 -2.97 14.22 -17.68
CA GLU A 26 -3.16 14.29 -19.13
C GLU A 26 -2.40 13.18 -19.88
N CYS A 27 -1.20 12.81 -19.42
CA CYS A 27 -0.45 11.69 -19.99
C CYS A 27 -1.11 10.33 -19.69
N ILE A 28 -1.62 10.14 -18.48
CA ILE A 28 -2.34 8.94 -18.05
C ILE A 28 -3.64 8.81 -18.86
N ASP A 29 -4.39 9.89 -19.02
CA ASP A 29 -5.67 9.91 -19.73
C ASP A 29 -5.54 9.59 -21.23
N LYS A 30 -4.40 9.89 -21.86
CA LYS A 30 -4.13 9.53 -23.26
C LYS A 30 -4.11 8.02 -23.50
N VAL A 31 -3.90 7.23 -22.46
CA VAL A 31 -3.91 5.77 -22.52
C VAL A 31 -4.98 5.18 -21.59
N LYS A 32 -6.06 5.90 -21.30
CA LYS A 32 -7.14 5.43 -20.42
C LYS A 32 -7.79 4.12 -20.87
N ASP A 33 -7.76 3.84 -22.17
CA ASP A 33 -8.30 2.60 -22.74
C ASP A 33 -7.25 1.48 -22.82
N GLY A 34 -6.07 1.70 -22.23
CA GLY A 34 -4.96 0.77 -22.14
C GLY A 34 -3.68 1.26 -22.82
N GLY A 35 -2.55 1.00 -22.18
CA GLY A 35 -1.23 1.38 -22.68
C GLY A 35 -0.20 1.56 -21.57
N THR A 36 0.97 2.04 -21.96
CA THR A 36 2.09 2.27 -21.02
C THR A 36 2.30 3.76 -20.82
N VAL A 37 2.33 4.17 -19.53
CA VAL A 37 2.81 5.49 -19.10
C VAL A 37 4.20 5.31 -18.51
N TYR A 38 5.20 5.91 -19.14
CA TYR A 38 6.59 5.81 -18.74
C TYR A 38 7.08 7.11 -18.07
N PHE A 39 7.59 6.97 -16.87
CA PHE A 39 8.20 8.03 -16.07
C PHE A 39 9.73 7.86 -16.09
N PRO A 40 10.48 8.66 -16.84
CA PRO A 40 11.95 8.70 -16.74
C PRO A 40 12.45 9.17 -15.39
N ASP A 41 13.76 9.16 -15.18
CA ASP A 41 14.38 9.76 -14.00
C ASP A 41 13.92 11.22 -13.84
N GLY A 42 13.54 11.58 -12.62
CA GLY A 42 13.03 12.90 -12.27
C GLY A 42 12.21 12.87 -10.98
N ILE A 43 11.88 14.05 -10.47
CA ILE A 43 11.05 14.20 -9.27
C ILE A 43 9.76 14.89 -9.67
N TYR A 44 8.68 14.13 -9.71
CA TYR A 44 7.36 14.55 -10.13
C TYR A 44 6.54 14.98 -8.91
N LEU A 45 6.40 16.29 -8.70
CA LEU A 45 5.64 16.84 -7.57
C LEU A 45 4.14 16.77 -7.88
N VAL A 46 3.34 16.18 -6.97
CA VAL A 46 1.90 16.01 -7.16
C VAL A 46 1.09 16.55 -5.98
N SER A 47 0.06 17.32 -6.31
CA SER A 47 -0.83 18.01 -5.36
C SER A 47 -2.25 17.44 -5.34
N ALA A 48 -2.56 16.45 -6.16
CA ALA A 48 -3.81 15.69 -6.16
C ALA A 48 -3.53 14.26 -6.58
N SER A 49 -4.49 13.36 -6.35
CA SER A 49 -4.34 11.96 -6.73
C SER A 49 -4.20 11.81 -8.25
N LEU A 50 -3.18 11.08 -8.68
CA LEU A 50 -3.10 10.56 -10.04
C LEU A 50 -4.03 9.36 -10.14
N ILE A 51 -4.91 9.37 -11.13
CA ILE A 51 -5.94 8.35 -11.31
C ILE A 51 -5.54 7.41 -12.43
N PHE A 52 -5.47 6.12 -12.13
CA PHE A 52 -5.17 5.09 -13.12
C PHE A 52 -6.43 4.31 -13.56
N TYR A 53 -6.38 3.74 -14.76
CA TYR A 53 -7.49 3.06 -15.39
C TYR A 53 -7.11 1.63 -15.80
N SER A 54 -8.08 0.86 -16.25
CA SER A 54 -7.87 -0.53 -16.67
C SER A 54 -6.87 -0.66 -17.83
N ASN A 55 -6.17 -1.79 -17.88
CA ASN A 55 -5.23 -2.16 -18.94
C ASN A 55 -4.00 -1.22 -19.05
N GLN A 56 -3.65 -0.53 -17.97
CA GLN A 56 -2.50 0.39 -17.95
C GLN A 56 -1.27 -0.25 -17.31
N ILE A 57 -0.11 0.14 -17.84
CA ILE A 57 1.20 -0.14 -17.26
C ILE A 57 1.83 1.20 -16.87
N PHE A 58 1.98 1.40 -15.57
CA PHE A 58 2.81 2.46 -15.01
C PHE A 58 4.24 1.94 -14.92
N LYS A 59 5.11 2.42 -15.77
CA LYS A 59 6.51 2.05 -15.77
C LYS A 59 7.35 3.23 -15.32
N LEU A 60 8.00 3.11 -14.19
CA LEU A 60 8.88 4.13 -13.66
C LEU A 60 10.34 3.64 -13.76
N SER A 61 11.27 4.54 -14.09
CA SER A 61 12.68 4.24 -13.93
C SER A 61 13.06 4.19 -12.45
N ASP A 62 14.16 3.54 -12.10
CA ASP A 62 14.57 3.32 -10.70
C ASP A 62 14.74 4.63 -9.90
N ASN A 63 15.07 5.74 -10.57
CA ASN A 63 15.25 7.06 -9.98
C ASN A 63 14.07 8.01 -10.21
N ALA A 64 12.99 7.56 -10.82
CA ALA A 64 11.77 8.35 -10.93
C ALA A 64 11.07 8.41 -9.56
N VAL A 65 10.76 9.62 -9.10
CA VAL A 65 10.09 9.85 -7.80
C VAL A 65 8.76 10.53 -8.03
N ILE A 66 7.67 9.90 -7.62
CA ILE A 66 6.38 10.58 -7.46
C ILE A 66 6.35 11.11 -6.04
N LEU A 67 6.46 12.44 -5.91
CA LEU A 67 6.58 13.14 -4.64
C LEU A 67 5.29 13.87 -4.30
N ARG A 68 4.77 13.64 -3.09
CA ARG A 68 3.63 14.39 -2.59
C ARG A 68 4.00 15.84 -2.32
N ASN A 69 3.17 16.76 -2.77
CA ASN A 69 3.28 18.16 -2.38
C ASN A 69 2.75 18.33 -0.95
N LYS A 70 3.62 18.69 -0.02
CA LYS A 70 3.27 18.92 1.39
C LYS A 70 2.37 20.13 1.62
N ASP A 71 2.36 21.06 0.67
CA ASP A 71 1.63 22.35 0.75
C ASP A 71 0.35 22.33 -0.09
N SER A 72 -0.10 21.15 -0.57
CA SER A 72 -1.35 21.04 -1.34
C SER A 72 -2.57 21.29 -0.47
N GLU A 73 -3.55 22.04 -1.03
CA GLU A 73 -4.85 22.27 -0.41
C GLU A 73 -5.99 21.95 -1.40
N PRO A 74 -6.89 21.03 -1.10
CA PRO A 74 -6.85 20.13 0.07
C PRO A 74 -5.68 19.17 0.01
N VAL A 75 -5.29 18.65 1.16
CA VAL A 75 -4.17 17.71 1.24
C VAL A 75 -4.48 16.44 0.44
N THR A 76 -3.56 16.09 -0.46
CA THR A 76 -3.65 14.86 -1.25
C THR A 76 -3.51 13.64 -0.35
N ARG A 77 -4.58 12.86 -0.21
CA ARG A 77 -4.57 11.64 0.62
C ARG A 77 -3.86 10.47 -0.06
N TYR A 78 -4.04 10.33 -1.37
CA TYR A 78 -3.50 9.23 -2.17
C TYR A 78 -2.63 9.79 -3.28
N LEU A 79 -1.41 9.29 -3.46
CA LEU A 79 -0.58 9.71 -4.59
C LEU A 79 -1.08 9.09 -5.90
N LEU A 80 -1.41 7.80 -5.85
CA LEU A 80 -1.92 7.05 -7.00
C LEU A 80 -3.15 6.25 -6.55
N ALA A 81 -4.27 6.41 -7.23
CA ALA A 81 -5.52 5.73 -6.89
C ALA A 81 -6.21 5.17 -8.14
N SER A 82 -6.92 4.05 -7.97
CA SER A 82 -7.73 3.49 -9.03
C SER A 82 -8.93 4.37 -9.36
N TYR A 83 -9.27 4.45 -10.64
CA TYR A 83 -10.57 4.98 -11.02
C TYR A 83 -11.68 4.03 -10.57
N SER A 84 -12.80 4.59 -10.12
CA SER A 84 -13.99 3.85 -9.72
C SER A 84 -15.24 4.66 -10.02
N GLU A 85 -16.38 3.96 -10.06
CA GLU A 85 -17.73 4.53 -10.18
C GLU A 85 -18.64 3.89 -9.13
N PRO A 86 -19.67 4.58 -8.64
CA PRO A 86 -20.57 4.03 -7.60
C PRO A 86 -21.31 2.74 -8.01
N GLU A 87 -21.44 2.51 -9.32
CA GLU A 87 -22.09 1.32 -9.87
C GLU A 87 -21.17 0.12 -9.97
N TRP A 88 -19.85 0.30 -9.85
CA TRP A 88 -18.85 -0.74 -9.97
C TRP A 88 -18.64 -1.43 -8.61
N CYS A 89 -19.51 -2.38 -8.30
CA CYS A 89 -19.45 -3.18 -7.09
C CYS A 89 -18.66 -4.48 -7.31
N GLY A 90 -18.39 -5.19 -6.24
CA GLY A 90 -17.62 -6.43 -6.30
C GLY A 90 -16.20 -6.19 -6.82
N TYR A 91 -15.86 -6.79 -7.95
CA TYR A 91 -14.55 -6.64 -8.61
C TYR A 91 -14.69 -6.12 -10.05
N GLU A 92 -15.71 -5.30 -10.28
CA GLU A 92 -16.03 -4.78 -11.62
C GLU A 92 -15.30 -3.48 -11.96
N GLY A 93 -14.51 -2.95 -11.02
CA GLY A 93 -13.75 -1.71 -11.19
C GLY A 93 -12.51 -1.84 -12.07
N THR A 94 -11.55 -0.99 -11.81
CA THR A 94 -10.28 -0.96 -12.57
C THR A 94 -9.55 -2.31 -12.53
N HIS A 95 -9.04 -2.75 -13.68
CA HIS A 95 -8.46 -4.08 -13.82
C HIS A 95 -7.27 -4.15 -14.78
N ASP A 96 -6.47 -5.24 -14.64
CA ASP A 96 -5.32 -5.53 -15.49
C ASP A 96 -4.29 -4.40 -15.50
N VAL A 97 -3.86 -3.97 -14.30
CA VAL A 97 -2.91 -2.87 -14.11
C VAL A 97 -1.59 -3.37 -13.56
N ILE A 98 -0.49 -2.85 -14.10
CA ILE A 98 0.85 -3.07 -13.59
C ILE A 98 1.46 -1.73 -13.17
N ILE A 99 1.92 -1.63 -11.93
CA ILE A 99 2.70 -0.51 -11.41
C ILE A 99 4.11 -1.07 -11.14
N SER A 100 5.10 -0.60 -11.90
CA SER A 100 6.44 -1.19 -11.89
C SER A 100 7.54 -0.14 -11.80
N GLY A 101 8.42 -0.30 -10.82
CA GLY A 101 9.60 0.54 -10.60
C GLY A 101 9.34 1.85 -9.88
N GLY A 102 10.41 2.64 -9.71
CA GLY A 102 10.39 3.98 -9.15
C GLY A 102 10.12 4.07 -7.65
N ILE A 103 9.94 5.31 -7.21
CA ILE A 103 9.80 5.69 -5.80
C ILE A 103 8.50 6.45 -5.61
N PHE A 104 7.67 6.00 -4.68
CA PHE A 104 6.49 6.69 -4.19
C PHE A 104 6.83 7.32 -2.84
N ASP A 105 6.84 8.63 -2.78
CA ASP A 105 7.32 9.39 -1.63
C ASP A 105 6.21 10.27 -1.05
N GLY A 106 5.76 9.95 0.16
CA GLY A 106 4.74 10.71 0.89
C GLY A 106 5.21 12.06 1.40
N ASN A 107 6.49 12.40 1.19
CA ASN A 107 7.19 13.60 1.65
C ASN A 107 7.38 13.62 3.18
N LYS A 108 8.62 13.51 3.62
CA LYS A 108 9.01 13.46 5.04
C LYS A 108 8.53 14.65 5.87
N ASP A 109 8.28 15.79 5.23
CA ASP A 109 7.84 17.04 5.88
C ASP A 109 6.31 17.15 5.95
N THR A 110 5.57 16.12 5.50
CA THR A 110 4.11 16.07 5.60
C THR A 110 3.68 15.54 6.96
N THR A 111 2.74 16.24 7.59
CA THR A 111 2.12 15.85 8.87
C THR A 111 0.73 15.25 8.69
N GLU A 112 0.15 15.40 7.50
CA GLU A 112 -1.20 14.97 7.19
C GLU A 112 -1.27 13.48 6.82
N LYS A 113 -2.39 12.87 7.15
CA LYS A 113 -2.67 11.45 6.86
C LYS A 113 -2.63 11.19 5.35
N SER A 114 -1.90 10.16 4.93
CA SER A 114 -1.79 9.79 3.52
C SER A 114 -1.56 8.31 3.31
N THR A 115 -2.02 7.84 2.16
CA THR A 115 -1.68 6.55 1.56
C THR A 115 -0.99 6.80 0.22
N LEU A 116 -0.01 5.98 -0.16
CA LEU A 116 0.72 6.23 -1.40
C LEU A 116 0.02 5.60 -2.60
N VAL A 117 -0.38 4.35 -2.52
CA VAL A 117 -1.13 3.67 -3.58
C VAL A 117 -2.41 3.07 -3.02
N ASN A 118 -3.51 3.30 -3.71
CA ASN A 118 -4.80 2.78 -3.32
C ASN A 118 -5.50 2.06 -4.49
N THR A 119 -6.18 0.96 -4.17
CA THR A 119 -7.06 0.23 -5.09
C THR A 119 -8.43 0.04 -4.47
N VAL A 120 -9.51 0.15 -5.26
CA VAL A 120 -10.87 -0.15 -4.83
C VAL A 120 -11.63 -0.86 -5.94
N HIS A 121 -12.33 -1.96 -5.60
CA HIS A 121 -13.08 -2.82 -6.53
C HIS A 121 -12.27 -3.30 -7.73
N CYS A 122 -10.96 -3.45 -7.52
CA CYS A 122 -10.03 -3.80 -8.60
C CYS A 122 -9.90 -5.33 -8.77
N ARG A 123 -9.36 -5.72 -9.94
CA ARG A 123 -8.89 -7.10 -10.17
C ARG A 123 -7.63 -7.14 -11.03
N ASN A 124 -6.83 -8.19 -10.84
CA ASN A 124 -5.59 -8.40 -11.60
C ASN A 124 -4.64 -7.21 -11.49
N ILE A 125 -4.28 -6.83 -10.27
CA ILE A 125 -3.36 -5.71 -10.00
C ILE A 125 -1.99 -6.28 -9.64
N ARG A 126 -0.94 -5.74 -10.26
CA ARG A 126 0.44 -6.06 -9.91
C ARG A 126 1.20 -4.79 -9.55
N ILE A 127 1.82 -4.79 -8.39
CA ILE A 127 2.72 -3.74 -7.91
C ILE A 127 4.08 -4.40 -7.68
N GLU A 128 5.09 -3.97 -8.44
CA GLU A 128 6.37 -4.66 -8.45
C GLU A 128 7.57 -3.72 -8.55
N ASN A 129 8.69 -4.12 -7.95
CA ASN A 129 9.97 -3.40 -8.04
C ASN A 129 9.90 -1.93 -7.62
N CYS A 130 8.95 -1.57 -6.78
CA CYS A 130 8.72 -0.21 -6.31
C CYS A 130 9.39 0.03 -4.95
N ARG A 131 9.70 1.29 -4.66
CA ARG A 131 10.08 1.73 -3.33
C ARG A 131 9.04 2.72 -2.78
N PHE A 132 8.54 2.45 -1.59
CA PHE A 132 7.60 3.28 -0.86
C PHE A 132 8.28 3.87 0.35
N ARG A 133 8.11 5.19 0.58
CA ARG A 133 8.75 5.85 1.73
C ARG A 133 7.98 7.08 2.22
N HIS A 134 8.27 7.47 3.46
CA HIS A 134 7.77 8.69 4.08
C HIS A 134 6.24 8.80 4.10
N CYS A 135 5.56 7.67 4.28
CA CYS A 135 4.12 7.70 4.50
C CYS A 135 3.82 8.26 5.90
N SER A 136 2.95 9.26 5.97
CA SER A 136 2.52 9.85 7.24
C SER A 136 1.19 9.23 7.67
N THR A 137 1.19 8.57 8.80
CA THR A 137 0.03 8.09 9.58
C THR A 137 -0.90 7.04 8.96
N TRP A 138 -0.92 6.80 7.64
CA TRP A 138 -1.74 5.77 7.00
C TRP A 138 -0.87 4.67 6.38
N HIS A 139 -1.19 4.22 5.17
CA HIS A 139 -0.60 3.04 4.57
C HIS A 139 0.25 3.39 3.35
N MET A 140 1.26 2.59 3.05
CA MET A 140 1.98 2.74 1.79
C MET A 140 1.17 2.16 0.64
N ILE A 141 0.49 1.03 0.89
CA ILE A 141 -0.48 0.46 -0.05
C ILE A 141 -1.76 0.13 0.72
N GLU A 142 -2.88 0.53 0.20
CA GLU A 142 -4.22 0.21 0.69
C GLU A 142 -4.98 -0.54 -0.40
N ILE A 143 -5.32 -1.79 -0.11
CA ILE A 143 -5.99 -2.69 -1.03
C ILE A 143 -7.41 -2.89 -0.51
N ASN A 144 -8.39 -2.25 -1.17
CA ASN A 144 -9.79 -2.34 -0.79
C ASN A 144 -10.57 -3.17 -1.80
N SER A 145 -11.39 -4.09 -1.33
CA SER A 145 -12.34 -4.85 -2.16
C SER A 145 -11.73 -5.32 -3.50
N THR A 146 -10.53 -5.85 -3.44
CA THR A 146 -9.73 -6.19 -4.64
C THR A 146 -9.48 -7.69 -4.73
N GLU A 147 -9.52 -8.25 -5.93
CA GLU A 147 -9.15 -9.65 -6.19
C GLU A 147 -7.91 -9.78 -7.09
N ASN A 148 -7.18 -10.88 -6.92
CA ASN A 148 -6.01 -11.23 -7.73
C ASN A 148 -4.95 -10.11 -7.72
N ALA A 149 -4.56 -9.62 -6.53
CA ALA A 149 -3.50 -8.64 -6.40
C ALA A 149 -2.16 -9.29 -6.02
N VAL A 150 -1.09 -8.81 -6.64
CA VAL A 150 0.28 -9.23 -6.33
C VAL A 150 1.11 -8.00 -5.99
N VAL A 151 1.78 -8.03 -4.83
CA VAL A 151 2.77 -7.04 -4.41
C VAL A 151 4.10 -7.76 -4.24
N GLU A 152 5.08 -7.46 -5.10
CA GLU A 152 6.33 -8.20 -5.09
C GLU A 152 7.58 -7.38 -5.38
N ASN A 153 8.72 -7.82 -4.83
CA ASN A 153 10.04 -7.21 -5.03
C ASN A 153 10.07 -5.71 -4.66
N CYS A 154 9.24 -5.29 -3.71
CA CYS A 154 9.13 -3.91 -3.27
C CYS A 154 9.92 -3.67 -1.98
N VAL A 155 10.28 -2.40 -1.75
CA VAL A 155 10.90 -1.95 -0.50
C VAL A 155 9.97 -0.93 0.15
N PHE A 156 9.54 -1.24 1.37
CA PHE A 156 8.75 -0.38 2.24
C PHE A 156 9.70 0.24 3.27
N ASP A 157 10.01 1.53 3.11
CA ASP A 157 11.09 2.21 3.84
C ASP A 157 10.57 3.02 5.03
N GLY A 158 9.59 2.47 5.72
CA GLY A 158 9.03 2.96 6.96
C GLY A 158 8.23 4.27 6.87
N PRO A 159 7.35 4.52 7.85
CA PRO A 159 6.61 5.77 7.95
C PRO A 159 7.50 6.91 8.47
N THR A 160 7.04 8.16 8.30
CA THR A 160 7.65 9.32 8.94
C THR A 160 7.16 9.47 10.38
N TYR A 161 8.07 9.39 11.33
CA TYR A 161 7.75 9.30 12.77
C TYR A 161 7.34 10.60 13.47
N THR A 162 7.22 11.71 12.78
CA THR A 162 6.99 12.99 13.43
C THR A 162 5.67 13.09 14.19
N PHE A 163 4.68 12.26 13.89
CA PHE A 163 3.34 12.37 14.49
C PHE A 163 2.55 11.06 14.54
N VAL A 164 3.09 9.99 15.11
CA VAL A 164 2.25 8.81 15.35
C VAL A 164 1.68 8.90 16.76
N PRO A 165 0.37 9.11 16.93
CA PRO A 165 -0.30 8.90 18.21
C PRO A 165 -0.05 7.45 18.66
N GLU A 166 0.23 7.25 19.94
CA GLU A 166 0.66 5.98 20.56
C GLU A 166 -0.28 4.78 20.31
N ASN A 167 -1.42 4.97 19.65
CA ASN A 167 -2.49 3.98 19.47
C ASN A 167 -2.94 3.75 18.03
N LEU A 168 -2.28 4.29 17.01
CA LEU A 168 -2.64 4.03 15.62
C LEU A 168 -1.82 2.86 15.07
N LEU A 169 -2.51 1.79 14.70
CA LEU A 169 -1.95 0.70 13.91
C LEU A 169 -1.95 1.18 12.44
N ASN A 170 -0.77 1.40 11.88
CA ASN A 170 -0.61 1.78 10.49
C ASN A 170 0.19 0.69 9.82
N GLU A 171 -0.50 -0.18 9.11
CA GLU A 171 0.11 -1.21 8.29
C GLU A 171 0.77 -0.58 7.07
N GLU A 172 1.93 -1.09 6.65
CA GLU A 172 2.55 -0.66 5.40
C GLU A 172 1.71 -1.14 4.20
N ILE A 173 1.18 -2.37 4.28
CA ILE A 173 0.12 -2.87 3.38
C ILE A 173 -1.11 -3.18 4.20
N GLN A 174 -2.21 -2.50 3.90
CA GLN A 174 -3.51 -2.76 4.50
C GLN A 174 -4.45 -3.43 3.50
N LEU A 175 -5.16 -4.44 3.96
CA LEU A 175 -6.33 -4.99 3.28
C LEU A 175 -7.59 -4.43 3.95
N ASP A 176 -8.53 -3.91 3.17
CA ASP A 176 -9.76 -3.35 3.73
C ASP A 176 -10.96 -3.54 2.79
N LEU A 177 -12.10 -3.05 3.19
CA LEU A 177 -13.37 -3.13 2.49
C LEU A 177 -13.75 -1.76 1.92
N ALA A 178 -14.47 -1.77 0.82
CA ALA A 178 -15.11 -0.57 0.29
C ALA A 178 -16.35 -0.23 1.10
N ARG A 179 -16.18 0.53 2.18
CA ARG A 179 -17.27 0.98 3.08
C ARG A 179 -17.03 2.39 3.58
N ASP A 180 -18.08 2.99 4.16
CA ASP A 180 -17.95 4.28 4.83
C ASP A 180 -16.95 4.20 5.99
N GLY A 181 -15.98 5.11 6.01
CA GLY A 181 -14.98 5.21 7.07
C GLY A 181 -13.72 4.38 6.87
N SER A 182 -13.74 3.34 6.04
CA SER A 182 -12.53 2.58 5.67
C SER A 182 -11.71 3.27 4.58
N TYR A 183 -12.35 4.10 3.80
CA TYR A 183 -11.78 4.72 2.62
C TYR A 183 -11.96 6.23 2.66
N GLY A 184 -10.88 6.96 2.51
CA GLY A 184 -10.95 8.42 2.43
C GLY A 184 -11.37 8.90 1.04
N PRO A 185 -11.86 10.15 0.91
CA PRO A 185 -12.24 10.69 -0.40
C PRO A 185 -11.02 10.83 -1.30
N VAL A 186 -11.16 10.34 -2.53
CA VAL A 186 -10.18 10.52 -3.61
C VAL A 186 -10.63 11.69 -4.48
N TYR A 187 -9.79 12.70 -4.62
CA TYR A 187 -10.04 13.83 -5.54
C TYR A 187 -9.00 13.81 -6.66
N ASN A 188 -9.48 13.88 -7.89
CA ASN A 188 -8.61 14.03 -9.04
C ASN A 188 -8.05 15.46 -9.17
N CYS A 189 -7.19 15.69 -10.15
CA CYS A 189 -6.53 16.97 -10.38
C CYS A 189 -7.49 18.14 -10.73
N ASN A 190 -8.74 17.87 -11.02
CA ASN A 190 -9.79 18.87 -11.26
C ASN A 190 -10.67 19.12 -10.03
N GLY A 191 -10.37 18.47 -8.90
CA GLY A 191 -11.13 18.56 -7.67
C GLY A 191 -12.44 17.73 -7.68
N ASN A 192 -12.61 16.85 -8.67
CA ASN A 192 -13.77 15.95 -8.71
C ASN A 192 -13.54 14.76 -7.80
N LEU A 193 -14.54 14.44 -7.01
CA LEU A 193 -14.56 13.21 -6.21
C LEU A 193 -14.64 12.00 -7.14
N ILE A 194 -13.78 11.03 -6.92
CA ILE A 194 -13.90 9.67 -7.44
C ILE A 194 -14.67 8.89 -6.39
N ASP A 195 -15.92 8.59 -6.66
CA ASP A 195 -16.77 7.82 -5.76
C ASP A 195 -16.67 6.32 -6.08
N PHE A 196 -17.17 5.47 -5.20
CA PHE A 196 -17.08 4.01 -5.32
C PHE A 196 -18.32 3.34 -4.71
N CYS A 197 -18.57 2.09 -5.12
CA CYS A 197 -19.61 1.27 -4.49
C CYS A 197 -19.23 0.94 -3.04
N LYS A 198 -20.20 0.97 -2.13
CA LYS A 198 -20.03 0.64 -0.71
C LYS A 198 -20.78 -0.65 -0.41
N ASP A 199 -20.18 -1.78 -0.73
CA ASP A 199 -20.83 -3.08 -0.72
C ASP A 199 -20.16 -4.12 0.19
N ASP A 200 -19.13 -3.68 0.96
CA ASP A 200 -18.36 -4.56 1.84
C ASP A 200 -17.72 -5.77 1.12
N THR A 201 -17.46 -5.65 -0.19
CA THR A 201 -16.75 -6.69 -0.94
C THR A 201 -15.37 -6.94 -0.32
N VAL A 202 -15.03 -8.20 -0.11
CA VAL A 202 -13.78 -8.60 0.54
C VAL A 202 -12.59 -8.60 -0.43
N CYS A 203 -11.37 -8.54 0.09
CA CYS A 203 -10.18 -8.87 -0.69
C CYS A 203 -10.01 -10.38 -0.80
N ARG A 204 -9.59 -10.88 -1.98
CA ARG A 204 -9.30 -12.31 -2.18
C ARG A 204 -8.18 -12.55 -3.19
N ASN A 205 -7.51 -13.71 -3.04
CA ASN A 205 -6.40 -14.10 -3.90
C ASN A 205 -5.28 -13.05 -3.90
N ILE A 206 -4.82 -12.65 -2.72
CA ILE A 206 -3.78 -11.65 -2.52
C ILE A 206 -2.44 -12.34 -2.30
N THR A 207 -1.42 -11.95 -3.05
CA THR A 207 -0.05 -12.44 -2.87
C THR A 207 0.89 -11.30 -2.54
N ILE A 208 1.61 -11.40 -1.44
CA ILE A 208 2.62 -10.44 -0.99
C ILE A 208 3.94 -11.20 -0.83
N ARG A 209 4.91 -10.97 -1.73
CA ARG A 209 6.11 -11.79 -1.75
C ARG A 209 7.38 -11.04 -2.13
N ASN A 210 8.52 -11.56 -1.65
CA ASN A 210 9.86 -11.06 -1.98
C ASN A 210 10.03 -9.57 -1.65
N ASN A 211 9.32 -9.04 -0.66
CA ASN A 211 9.39 -7.64 -0.27
C ASN A 211 10.30 -7.45 0.95
N ILE A 212 10.77 -6.23 1.13
CA ILE A 212 11.51 -5.80 2.32
C ILE A 212 10.68 -4.72 3.03
N PHE A 213 10.22 -5.04 4.24
CA PHE A 213 9.51 -4.13 5.13
C PHE A 213 10.47 -3.64 6.19
N LYS A 214 10.81 -2.37 6.16
CA LYS A 214 11.58 -1.73 7.22
C LYS A 214 10.64 -1.20 8.28
N CYS A 215 10.00 -2.14 8.96
CA CYS A 215 8.93 -1.91 9.91
C CYS A 215 9.46 -1.23 11.17
N ALA A 216 9.24 0.00 11.24
CA ALA A 216 9.68 0.87 12.28
C ALA A 216 8.77 0.86 13.52
N GLY A 217 8.34 -0.28 13.95
CA GLY A 217 7.42 -0.44 15.07
C GLY A 217 5.94 -0.47 14.68
N PHE A 218 5.64 -0.67 13.39
CA PHE A 218 4.29 -0.85 12.85
C PHE A 218 4.17 -2.21 12.18
N PRO A 219 2.95 -2.77 12.06
CA PRO A 219 2.74 -3.95 11.26
C PRO A 219 3.12 -3.66 9.80
N GLY A 220 3.88 -4.59 9.19
CA GLY A 220 4.14 -4.52 7.77
C GLY A 220 2.87 -4.82 6.97
N ILE A 221 2.07 -5.78 7.44
CA ILE A 221 0.85 -6.23 6.77
C ILE A 221 -0.26 -6.42 7.80
N GLY A 222 -1.46 -5.95 7.47
CA GLY A 222 -2.63 -6.17 8.29
C GLY A 222 -3.95 -5.85 7.58
N HIS A 223 -5.04 -5.93 8.34
CA HIS A 223 -6.35 -5.56 7.86
C HIS A 223 -7.20 -4.98 8.99
N HIS A 224 -8.28 -4.32 8.63
CA HIS A 224 -9.26 -3.80 9.57
C HIS A 224 -10.56 -4.60 9.57
N GLY A 225 -11.04 -4.85 10.79
CA GLY A 225 -12.39 -5.35 11.05
C GLY A 225 -12.65 -6.81 10.73
N ASP A 226 -13.84 -7.25 11.05
CA ASP A 226 -14.39 -8.56 10.74
C ASP A 226 -14.90 -8.53 9.30
N CYS A 227 -14.23 -9.18 8.36
CA CYS A 227 -14.46 -8.86 6.97
C CYS A 227 -14.50 -10.03 5.98
N GLY A 228 -13.96 -11.19 6.30
CA GLY A 228 -14.02 -12.33 5.39
C GLY A 228 -13.00 -12.33 4.26
N HIS A 229 -11.92 -11.55 4.32
CA HIS A 229 -10.81 -11.66 3.35
C HIS A 229 -10.29 -13.08 3.28
N HIS A 230 -9.93 -13.57 2.08
CA HIS A 230 -9.50 -14.95 1.95
C HIS A 230 -8.50 -15.22 0.83
N ASN A 231 -7.82 -16.39 0.93
CA ASN A 231 -6.78 -16.83 0.00
C ASN A 231 -5.63 -15.81 -0.07
N ILE A 232 -4.97 -15.59 1.07
CA ILE A 232 -3.87 -14.63 1.20
C ILE A 232 -2.56 -15.40 1.36
N LEU A 233 -1.62 -15.15 0.48
CA LEU A 233 -0.27 -15.73 0.52
C LEU A 233 0.76 -14.64 0.84
N ILE A 234 1.53 -14.85 1.93
CA ILE A 234 2.62 -13.97 2.33
C ILE A 234 3.89 -14.82 2.40
N GLU A 235 4.80 -14.65 1.42
CA GLU A 235 5.96 -15.52 1.30
C GLU A 235 7.26 -14.80 0.96
N ASN A 236 8.38 -15.33 1.45
CA ASN A 236 9.73 -14.85 1.13
C ASN A 236 9.93 -13.35 1.39
N ASN A 237 9.25 -12.75 2.35
CA ASN A 237 9.45 -11.36 2.71
C ASN A 237 10.45 -11.23 3.86
N ILE A 238 11.09 -10.06 3.95
CA ILE A 238 11.94 -9.65 5.06
C ILE A 238 11.23 -8.54 5.81
N PHE A 239 10.93 -8.77 7.08
CA PHE A 239 10.40 -7.79 8.02
C PHE A 239 11.53 -7.34 8.92
N ASP A 240 12.11 -6.17 8.64
CA ASP A 240 13.30 -5.65 9.32
C ASP A 240 12.94 -4.48 10.26
N GLY A 241 12.79 -4.77 11.53
CA GLY A 241 12.57 -3.80 12.60
C GLY A 241 13.85 -3.27 13.26
N THR A 242 15.05 -3.67 12.78
CA THR A 242 16.31 -3.37 13.48
C THR A 242 16.71 -1.89 13.43
N SER A 243 16.18 -1.10 12.50
CA SER A 243 16.45 0.34 12.40
C SER A 243 15.85 1.17 13.54
N TYR A 244 15.08 0.55 14.42
CA TYR A 244 14.33 1.24 15.49
C TYR A 244 14.65 0.67 16.86
N THR A 245 14.94 1.56 17.80
CA THR A 245 15.26 1.23 19.19
C THR A 245 14.03 0.95 20.03
N LYS A 246 12.81 1.26 19.51
CA LYS A 246 11.56 1.08 20.26
C LYS A 246 10.49 0.57 19.31
N SER A 247 10.14 -0.69 19.41
CA SER A 247 8.97 -1.25 18.75
C SER A 247 7.75 -1.14 19.67
N ASN A 248 6.68 -0.51 19.19
CA ASN A 248 5.34 -0.61 19.76
C ASN A 248 4.49 -1.61 18.95
N SER A 249 5.14 -2.44 18.15
CA SER A 249 4.45 -3.36 17.28
C SER A 249 3.79 -4.48 18.08
N ARG A 250 2.48 -4.61 17.93
CA ARG A 250 1.77 -5.80 18.38
C ARG A 250 2.08 -7.02 17.51
N GLY A 251 2.74 -6.85 16.36
CA GLY A 251 3.15 -7.88 15.43
C GLY A 251 3.60 -7.30 14.09
N TYR A 252 4.46 -8.02 13.35
CA TYR A 252 4.86 -7.63 12.00
C TYR A 252 3.77 -7.93 10.96
N ILE A 253 2.97 -8.97 11.23
CA ILE A 253 1.77 -9.32 10.46
C ILE A 253 0.63 -9.46 11.46
N ILE A 254 -0.48 -8.75 11.24
CA ILE A 254 -1.64 -8.78 12.14
C ILE A 254 -2.90 -9.06 11.33
N PHE A 255 -3.51 -10.19 11.61
CA PHE A 255 -4.85 -10.52 11.12
C PHE A 255 -5.83 -10.64 12.29
N ARG A 256 -6.95 -9.98 12.16
CA ARG A 256 -8.09 -10.05 13.07
C ARG A 256 -9.03 -11.20 12.67
N PRO A 257 -10.09 -11.48 13.43
CA PRO A 257 -11.04 -12.53 13.08
C PRO A 257 -11.62 -12.42 11.66
N GLU A 258 -12.15 -13.53 11.17
CA GLU A 258 -12.83 -13.62 9.86
C GLU A 258 -11.94 -13.35 8.64
N VAL A 259 -10.71 -13.85 8.66
CA VAL A 259 -9.85 -13.96 7.48
C VAL A 259 -9.53 -15.44 7.26
N TYR A 260 -9.66 -15.92 6.02
CA TYR A 260 -9.64 -17.35 5.72
C TYR A 260 -8.56 -17.73 4.72
N GLY A 261 -8.01 -18.95 4.86
CA GLY A 261 -7.04 -19.48 3.90
C GLY A 261 -5.79 -18.62 3.80
N VAL A 262 -5.23 -18.20 4.94
CA VAL A 262 -3.99 -17.42 5.01
C VAL A 262 -2.80 -18.36 5.10
N GLU A 263 -1.85 -18.21 4.17
CA GLU A 263 -0.57 -18.92 4.20
C GLU A 263 0.57 -17.91 4.38
N ILE A 264 1.34 -18.06 5.48
CA ILE A 264 2.49 -17.22 5.82
C ILE A 264 3.71 -18.12 5.88
N ARG A 265 4.59 -18.05 4.87
CA ARG A 265 5.70 -18.99 4.76
C ARG A 265 7.00 -18.37 4.30
N ASP A 266 8.08 -19.00 4.75
CA ASP A 266 9.44 -18.68 4.30
C ASP A 266 9.81 -17.19 4.45
N ASN A 267 9.17 -16.48 5.41
CA ASN A 267 9.49 -15.09 5.71
C ASN A 267 10.59 -14.99 6.77
N TYR A 268 11.29 -13.87 6.77
CA TYR A 268 12.36 -13.57 7.69
C TYR A 268 12.02 -12.35 8.53
N PHE A 269 11.94 -12.54 9.85
CA PHE A 269 11.59 -11.50 10.81
C PHE A 269 12.83 -11.12 11.63
N LEU A 270 13.24 -9.86 11.51
CA LEU A 270 14.36 -9.28 12.25
C LEU A 270 13.83 -8.29 13.27
N SER A 271 14.01 -8.57 14.54
CA SER A 271 13.64 -7.66 15.62
C SER A 271 14.89 -7.02 16.23
N PRO A 272 14.79 -5.76 16.73
CA PRO A 272 15.87 -5.20 17.54
C PRO A 272 16.12 -6.05 18.79
N GLU A 273 17.34 -5.98 19.34
CA GLU A 273 17.70 -6.73 20.54
C GLU A 273 17.02 -6.19 21.81
N GLU A 274 16.59 -4.92 21.78
CA GLU A 274 15.84 -4.28 22.87
C GLU A 274 14.47 -3.83 22.35
N SER A 275 13.43 -4.20 23.10
CA SER A 275 12.05 -3.79 22.84
C SER A 275 11.45 -3.29 24.16
N VAL A 276 10.71 -2.18 24.12
CA VAL A 276 10.05 -1.59 25.31
C VAL A 276 8.63 -2.12 25.53
N SER A 277 8.09 -2.86 24.60
CA SER A 277 6.77 -3.50 24.68
C SER A 277 6.84 -4.91 24.10
N PRO A 278 5.84 -5.76 24.36
CA PRO A 278 5.76 -7.06 23.72
C PRO A 278 5.88 -6.91 22.20
N ASN A 279 6.82 -7.63 21.61
CA ASN A 279 7.09 -7.64 20.18
C ASN A 279 6.76 -9.04 19.64
N TYR A 280 5.79 -9.09 18.75
CA TYR A 280 5.29 -10.35 18.22
C TYR A 280 5.64 -10.49 16.73
N GLY A 281 5.85 -11.72 16.28
CA GLY A 281 6.08 -12.01 14.86
C GLY A 281 4.77 -11.91 14.06
N ILE A 282 3.93 -12.91 14.20
CA ILE A 282 2.64 -13.04 13.53
C ILE A 282 1.55 -13.08 14.60
N VAL A 283 0.56 -12.21 14.45
CA VAL A 283 -0.64 -12.19 15.30
C VAL A 283 -1.84 -12.52 14.43
N PHE A 284 -2.56 -13.57 14.79
CA PHE A 284 -3.78 -13.97 14.13
C PHE A 284 -4.85 -14.18 15.20
N GLU A 285 -5.76 -13.22 15.30
CA GLU A 285 -6.80 -13.21 16.32
C GLU A 285 -7.87 -14.26 15.99
N ASN A 286 -8.01 -15.27 16.87
CA ASN A 286 -9.07 -16.29 16.81
C ASN A 286 -9.22 -17.04 15.48
N PRO A 287 -8.15 -17.60 14.86
CA PRO A 287 -8.30 -18.40 13.66
C PRO A 287 -9.01 -19.73 13.96
N ARG A 288 -9.76 -20.24 12.98
CA ARG A 288 -10.12 -21.66 12.97
C ARG A 288 -8.91 -22.50 12.56
N GLU A 289 -8.93 -23.80 12.83
CA GLU A 289 -7.76 -24.66 12.59
C GLU A 289 -7.25 -24.67 11.13
N ASP A 290 -8.13 -24.41 10.16
CA ASP A 290 -7.84 -24.41 8.73
C ASP A 290 -7.63 -23.03 8.11
N GLU A 291 -7.67 -21.98 8.91
CA GLU A 291 -7.61 -20.59 8.42
C GLU A 291 -6.20 -20.04 8.30
N LEU A 292 -5.26 -20.55 9.09
CA LEU A 292 -3.87 -20.10 9.11
C LEU A 292 -2.90 -21.24 8.93
N LEU A 293 -2.08 -21.19 7.89
CA LEU A 293 -0.91 -22.04 7.73
C LEU A 293 0.37 -21.22 7.87
N THR A 294 1.21 -21.56 8.85
CA THR A 294 2.54 -20.97 9.00
C THR A 294 3.62 -22.03 8.81
N LYS A 295 4.61 -21.76 7.94
CA LYS A 295 5.68 -22.71 7.64
C LYS A 295 6.98 -22.02 7.24
N GLY A 296 8.11 -22.53 7.73
CA GLY A 296 9.45 -22.11 7.28
C GLY A 296 9.82 -20.66 7.61
N ASN A 297 9.05 -19.97 8.43
CA ASN A 297 9.35 -18.62 8.87
C ASN A 297 10.53 -18.63 9.86
N ILE A 298 11.42 -17.64 9.76
CA ILE A 298 12.61 -17.50 10.60
C ILE A 298 12.50 -16.20 11.40
N PHE A 299 12.67 -16.31 12.71
CA PHE A 299 12.58 -15.21 13.65
C PHE A 299 13.94 -14.97 14.31
N LYS A 300 14.43 -13.73 14.31
CA LYS A 300 15.70 -13.30 14.86
C LYS A 300 15.56 -12.04 15.71
N GLY A 301 16.42 -11.92 16.73
CA GLY A 301 16.37 -10.83 17.70
C GLY A 301 15.34 -11.08 18.81
N LYS A 302 14.91 -10.01 19.48
CA LYS A 302 13.98 -10.14 20.61
C LYS A 302 12.53 -10.15 20.11
N ILE A 303 12.02 -11.35 19.88
CA ILE A 303 10.61 -11.60 19.59
C ILE A 303 10.04 -12.38 20.77
N ASP A 304 9.05 -11.82 21.45
CA ASP A 304 8.46 -12.41 22.66
C ASP A 304 7.60 -13.64 22.34
N LYS A 305 6.90 -13.60 21.20
CA LYS A 305 6.20 -14.76 20.63
C LYS A 305 6.27 -14.72 19.10
N GLU A 306 6.63 -15.86 18.50
CA GLU A 306 6.75 -15.99 17.05
C GLU A 306 5.38 -15.95 16.37
N VAL A 307 4.42 -16.68 16.91
CA VAL A 307 3.03 -16.73 16.43
C VAL A 307 2.07 -16.68 17.60
N ILE A 308 1.10 -15.80 17.52
CA ILE A 308 -0.01 -15.71 18.47
C ILE A 308 -1.29 -16.06 17.72
N THR A 309 -2.04 -17.01 18.28
CA THR A 309 -3.38 -17.36 17.85
C THR A 309 -4.31 -17.22 19.07
N GLY A 310 -5.31 -16.35 18.98
CA GLY A 310 -6.24 -16.08 20.07
C GLY A 310 -6.37 -14.58 20.38
N SER A 311 -7.34 -14.21 21.21
CA SER A 311 -7.44 -12.82 21.72
C SER A 311 -6.14 -12.51 22.46
N GLY A 312 -5.32 -11.63 21.89
CA GLY A 312 -4.09 -11.18 22.53
C GLY A 312 -4.40 -10.37 23.79
N GLU A 313 -4.62 -11.04 24.92
CA GLU A 313 -4.52 -10.48 26.26
C GLU A 313 -3.10 -10.65 26.83
#